data_4e7ee10b052e5ce17a29eb4ec672e86d
#
_entry.id   4e7ee10b052e5ce17a29eb4ec672e86d
#
_cell.length_a   1.000
_cell.length_b   1.000
_cell.length_c   1.000
_cell.angle_alpha   90.00
_cell.angle_beta   90.00
_cell.angle_gamma   90.00
#
_symmetry.space_group_name_H-M   'P 1'
#
loop_
_entity.id
_entity.type
_entity.pdbx_description
1 polymer ?
#
loop_
_entity_poly.entity_id
_entity_poly.type
_entity_poly.pdbx_seq_one_letter_code
_entity_poly.pdbx_strand_id
1 'polypeptide(L)'
;MNDDRKEHLRTIDRQHVWHPFTQMQDYGSEDPMIIERAEGPYLYDIEGQRYLDAYSSIWCNVHGHRVDEIDAAIRDQLDRVAHATLLGCSNVPAIDLAAKLVDITPRGLNQVFY
;
A
#
# COMPACT_ATOMS: atom_id res chain seq x y z
N MET A 1 10.57 0.08 -19.05
CA MET A 1 11.84 0.55 -18.41
C MET A 1 13.03 0.06 -19.24
N ASN A 2 14.15 0.80 -19.33
CA ASN A 2 15.35 0.32 -20.01
C ASN A 2 16.19 -0.58 -19.10
N ASP A 3 17.08 -1.38 -19.70
CA ASP A 3 17.85 -2.42 -18.97
C ASP A 3 18.83 -1.81 -17.94
N ASP A 4 19.46 -0.68 -18.26
CA ASP A 4 20.35 0.03 -17.31
C ASP A 4 19.62 0.44 -16.02
N ARG A 5 18.36 0.90 -16.15
CA ARG A 5 17.56 1.29 -14.98
C ARG A 5 17.13 0.09 -14.16
N LYS A 6 16.82 -1.03 -14.80
CA LYS A 6 16.46 -2.28 -14.10
C LYS A 6 17.63 -2.80 -13.26
N GLU A 7 18.81 -2.87 -13.87
CA GLU A 7 20.02 -3.34 -13.17
C GLU A 7 20.42 -2.40 -12.03
N HIS A 8 20.28 -1.11 -12.23
CA HIS A 8 20.48 -0.12 -11.16
C HIS A 8 19.52 -0.34 -9.98
N LEU A 9 18.22 -0.61 -10.24
CA LEU A 9 17.24 -0.89 -9.20
C LEU A 9 17.59 -2.17 -8.41
N ARG A 10 17.97 -3.25 -9.09
CA ARG A 10 18.41 -4.50 -8.44
C ARG A 10 19.63 -4.26 -7.54
N THR A 11 20.58 -3.48 -8.03
CA THR A 11 21.79 -3.14 -7.27
C THR A 11 21.46 -2.36 -6.00
N ILE A 12 20.66 -1.31 -6.10
CA ILE A 12 20.26 -0.48 -4.95
C ILE A 12 19.41 -1.30 -3.95
N ASP A 13 18.50 -2.14 -4.44
CA ASP A 13 17.67 -2.98 -3.60
C ASP A 13 18.55 -3.90 -2.73
N ARG A 14 19.47 -4.63 -3.34
CA ARG A 14 20.40 -5.51 -2.60
C ARG A 14 21.30 -4.76 -1.61
N GLN A 15 21.71 -3.53 -1.92
CA GLN A 15 22.64 -2.77 -1.08
C GLN A 15 21.98 -2.00 0.06
N HIS A 16 20.73 -1.57 -0.12
CA HIS A 16 20.13 -0.57 0.76
C HIS A 16 18.77 -0.96 1.34
N VAL A 17 18.11 -2.02 0.83
CA VAL A 17 16.81 -2.45 1.36
C VAL A 17 16.98 -3.68 2.24
N TRP A 18 16.53 -3.57 3.49
CA TRP A 18 16.41 -4.70 4.39
C TRP A 18 14.98 -5.23 4.36
N HIS A 19 14.77 -6.36 3.69
CA HIS A 19 13.45 -6.95 3.54
C HIS A 19 12.96 -7.61 4.83
N PRO A 20 11.73 -7.33 5.29
CA PRO A 20 11.16 -7.98 6.46
C PRO A 20 10.95 -9.49 6.20
N PHE A 21 11.12 -10.29 7.26
CA PHE A 21 10.94 -11.76 7.22
C PHE A 21 11.69 -12.48 6.08
N THR A 22 12.83 -11.94 5.65
CA THR A 22 13.60 -12.42 4.50
C THR A 22 15.01 -12.82 4.95
N GLN A 23 15.48 -14.00 4.53
CA GLN A 23 16.89 -14.38 4.70
C GLN A 23 17.72 -13.61 3.65
N MET A 24 18.36 -12.52 4.08
CA MET A 24 19.03 -11.58 3.19
C MET A 24 20.23 -12.18 2.43
N GLN A 25 20.88 -13.22 2.97
CA GLN A 25 21.98 -13.89 2.25
C GLN A 25 21.46 -14.66 1.02
N ASP A 26 20.33 -15.33 1.16
CA ASP A 26 19.69 -16.06 0.06
C ASP A 26 19.11 -15.08 -0.95
N TYR A 27 18.42 -14.05 -0.47
CA TYR A 27 17.85 -12.97 -1.32
C TYR A 27 18.92 -12.28 -2.19
N GLY A 28 20.11 -12.05 -1.65
CA GLY A 28 21.20 -11.44 -2.38
C GLY A 28 21.75 -12.29 -3.54
N SER A 29 21.50 -13.60 -3.54
CA SER A 29 21.95 -14.53 -4.59
C SER A 29 20.96 -14.70 -5.73
N GLU A 30 19.72 -14.25 -5.59
CA GLU A 30 18.65 -14.36 -6.57
C GLU A 30 18.34 -13.01 -7.22
N ASP A 31 17.69 -13.03 -8.40
CA ASP A 31 17.15 -11.81 -9.00
C ASP A 31 15.87 -11.43 -8.27
N PRO A 32 15.83 -10.26 -7.60
CA PRO A 32 14.68 -9.84 -6.83
C PRO A 32 13.48 -9.53 -7.74
N MET A 33 12.30 -9.95 -7.31
CA MET A 33 11.04 -9.51 -7.90
C MET A 33 10.79 -8.05 -7.50
N ILE A 34 10.97 -7.11 -8.43
CA ILE A 34 10.74 -5.69 -8.20
C ILE A 34 9.44 -5.30 -8.90
N ILE A 35 8.42 -4.93 -8.11
CA ILE A 35 7.12 -4.55 -8.64
C ILE A 35 7.16 -3.10 -9.13
N GLU A 36 6.75 -2.87 -10.38
CA GLU A 36 6.68 -1.55 -11.00
C GLU A 36 5.26 -0.96 -10.97
N ARG A 37 4.26 -1.80 -11.20
CA ARG A 37 2.85 -1.38 -11.25
C ARG A 37 1.91 -2.51 -10.84
N ALA A 38 0.68 -2.14 -10.57
CA ALA A 38 -0.38 -3.10 -10.27
C ALA A 38 -1.71 -2.63 -10.87
N GLU A 39 -2.64 -3.56 -11.15
CA GLU A 39 -3.95 -3.27 -11.70
C GLU A 39 -4.92 -4.42 -11.42
N GLY A 40 -6.09 -4.13 -10.88
CA GLY A 40 -7.04 -5.15 -10.45
C GLY A 40 -6.37 -6.17 -9.51
N PRO A 41 -6.45 -7.47 -9.76
CA PRO A 41 -5.82 -8.49 -8.92
C PRO A 41 -4.37 -8.82 -9.32
N TYR A 42 -3.73 -8.00 -10.16
CA TYR A 42 -2.42 -8.32 -10.72
C TYR A 42 -1.33 -7.33 -10.34
N LEU A 43 -0.15 -7.87 -10.06
CA LEU A 43 1.12 -7.17 -9.96
C LEU A 43 1.92 -7.35 -11.25
N TYR A 44 2.74 -6.37 -11.59
CA TYR A 44 3.65 -6.43 -12.73
C TYR A 44 5.04 -6.00 -12.27
N ASP A 45 6.03 -6.82 -12.56
CA ASP A 45 7.41 -6.50 -12.24
C ASP A 45 8.07 -5.59 -13.30
N ILE A 46 9.32 -5.21 -13.02
CA ILE A 46 10.13 -4.37 -13.92
C ILE A 46 10.43 -5.04 -15.27
N GLU A 47 10.28 -6.38 -15.38
CA GLU A 47 10.39 -7.12 -16.63
C GLU A 47 9.07 -7.15 -17.42
N GLY A 48 7.97 -6.65 -16.82
CA GLY A 48 6.64 -6.70 -17.37
C GLY A 48 5.93 -8.04 -17.15
N GLN A 49 6.51 -8.94 -16.38
CA GLN A 49 5.89 -10.20 -16.03
C GLN A 49 4.71 -9.96 -15.08
N ARG A 50 3.60 -10.64 -15.32
CA ARG A 50 2.36 -10.50 -14.55
C ARG A 50 2.21 -11.62 -13.52
N TYR A 51 1.84 -11.24 -12.30
CA TYR A 51 1.58 -12.15 -11.18
C TYR A 51 0.21 -11.89 -10.58
N LEU A 52 -0.49 -12.95 -10.19
CA LEU A 52 -1.72 -12.83 -9.42
C LEU A 52 -1.38 -12.52 -7.96
N ASP A 53 -1.87 -11.38 -7.45
CA ASP A 53 -1.74 -11.01 -6.05
C ASP A 53 -2.81 -11.72 -5.19
N ALA A 54 -2.63 -13.04 -5.03
CA ALA A 54 -3.63 -13.91 -4.41
C ALA A 54 -3.86 -13.67 -2.91
N TYR A 55 -2.97 -12.92 -2.24
CA TYR A 55 -3.10 -12.56 -0.82
C TYR A 55 -3.19 -11.05 -0.58
N SER A 56 -3.52 -10.30 -1.65
CA SER A 56 -3.81 -8.86 -1.59
C SER A 56 -2.69 -8.04 -0.94
N SER A 57 -1.42 -8.34 -1.30
CA SER A 57 -0.20 -7.70 -0.74
C SER A 57 -0.24 -7.67 0.80
N ILE A 58 -0.49 -8.83 1.40
CA ILE A 58 -0.71 -9.04 2.84
C ILE A 58 -1.96 -8.27 3.33
N TRP A 59 -3.12 -8.66 2.75
CA TRP A 59 -4.49 -8.29 3.15
C TRP A 59 -4.88 -6.81 2.97
N CYS A 60 -4.02 -5.99 2.38
CA CYS A 60 -4.28 -4.56 2.28
C CYS A 60 -5.14 -4.17 1.06
N ASN A 61 -5.04 -4.92 -0.06
CA ASN A 61 -5.71 -4.58 -1.32
C ASN A 61 -7.00 -5.38 -1.54
N VAL A 62 -7.95 -5.27 -0.61
CA VAL A 62 -9.21 -6.05 -0.61
C VAL A 62 -10.04 -5.84 -1.88
N HIS A 63 -9.98 -4.66 -2.47
CA HIS A 63 -10.72 -4.30 -3.68
C HIS A 63 -9.89 -4.39 -4.96
N GLY A 64 -8.65 -4.86 -4.85
CA GLY A 64 -7.66 -4.85 -5.92
C GLY A 64 -6.87 -3.53 -5.98
N HIS A 65 -5.96 -3.47 -6.95
CA HIS A 65 -5.10 -2.31 -7.19
C HIS A 65 -5.76 -1.33 -8.14
N ARG A 66 -5.51 -0.02 -7.96
CA ARG A 66 -5.99 1.05 -8.83
C ARG A 66 -7.52 1.07 -8.95
N VAL A 67 -8.20 1.07 -7.84
CA VAL A 67 -9.64 1.29 -7.79
C VAL A 67 -9.90 2.79 -7.93
N ASP A 68 -10.48 3.20 -9.05
CA ASP A 68 -10.60 4.62 -9.43
C ASP A 68 -11.30 5.47 -8.37
N GLU A 69 -12.35 4.97 -7.72
CA GLU A 69 -13.07 5.68 -6.68
C GLU A 69 -12.22 5.91 -5.42
N ILE A 70 -11.44 4.90 -5.02
CA ILE A 70 -10.54 5.00 -3.86
C ILE A 70 -9.39 5.95 -4.17
N ASP A 71 -8.77 5.79 -5.33
CA ASP A 71 -7.67 6.64 -5.78
C ASP A 71 -8.09 8.10 -5.92
N ALA A 72 -9.30 8.36 -6.45
CA ALA A 72 -9.85 9.71 -6.57
C ALA A 72 -10.11 10.33 -5.20
N ALA A 73 -10.67 9.58 -4.25
CA ALA A 73 -10.92 10.06 -2.90
C ALA A 73 -9.62 10.41 -2.16
N ILE A 74 -8.56 9.62 -2.36
CA ILE A 74 -7.23 9.90 -1.77
C ILE A 74 -6.65 11.18 -2.37
N ARG A 75 -6.70 11.35 -3.70
CA ARG A 75 -6.20 12.57 -4.38
C ARG A 75 -6.95 13.82 -3.91
N ASP A 76 -8.28 13.77 -3.86
CA ASP A 76 -9.10 14.88 -3.36
C ASP A 76 -8.77 15.24 -1.90
N GLN A 77 -8.52 14.25 -1.05
CA GLN A 77 -8.12 14.51 0.33
C GLN A 77 -6.70 15.10 0.44
N LEU A 78 -5.76 14.68 -0.42
CA LEU A 78 -4.41 15.25 -0.45
C LEU A 78 -4.41 16.73 -0.86
N ASP A 79 -5.31 17.13 -1.73
CA ASP A 79 -5.50 18.55 -2.13
C ASP A 79 -6.03 19.43 -0.99
N ARG A 80 -6.63 18.83 0.05
CA ARG A 80 -7.15 19.55 1.23
C ARG A 80 -6.15 19.52 2.38
N VAL A 81 -5.80 18.34 2.85
CA VAL A 81 -4.82 18.11 3.91
C VAL A 81 -4.32 16.66 3.89
N ALA A 82 -3.02 16.49 3.74
CA ALA A 82 -2.39 15.18 3.71
C ALA A 82 -2.29 14.53 5.10
N HIS A 83 -2.03 15.35 6.14
CA HIS A 83 -1.92 14.90 7.52
C HIS A 83 -2.32 16.00 8.50
N ALA A 84 -3.08 15.62 9.53
CA ALA A 84 -3.28 16.42 10.73
C ALA A 84 -3.30 15.49 11.94
N THR A 85 -2.66 15.90 13.04
CA THR A 85 -2.62 15.12 14.28
C THR A 85 -4.01 15.05 14.93
N LEU A 86 -4.28 13.97 15.67
CA LEU A 86 -5.45 13.88 16.58
C LEU A 86 -5.12 14.29 18.01
N LEU A 87 -3.90 14.74 18.30
CA LEU A 87 -3.53 15.26 19.61
C LEU A 87 -4.13 16.67 19.82
N GLY A 88 -5.26 16.74 20.51
CA GLY A 88 -5.93 18.00 20.84
C GLY A 88 -6.68 18.66 19.69
N CYS A 89 -6.74 18.03 18.52
CA CYS A 89 -7.56 18.46 17.38
C CYS A 89 -8.17 17.24 16.67
N SER A 90 -9.00 17.48 15.66
CA SER A 90 -9.61 16.44 14.87
C SER A 90 -9.61 16.82 13.39
N ASN A 91 -9.98 15.87 12.52
CA ASN A 91 -10.15 16.13 11.09
C ASN A 91 -11.39 15.43 10.55
N VAL A 92 -11.91 15.96 9.44
CA VAL A 92 -13.17 15.51 8.85
C VAL A 92 -13.16 14.02 8.51
N PRO A 93 -12.17 13.47 7.78
CA PRO A 93 -12.18 12.04 7.45
C PRO A 93 -12.20 11.10 8.68
N ALA A 94 -11.49 11.44 9.75
CA ALA A 94 -11.49 10.63 10.97
C ALA A 94 -12.85 10.63 11.67
N ILE A 95 -13.53 11.79 11.71
CA ILE A 95 -14.87 11.92 12.29
C ILE A 95 -15.88 11.09 11.48
N ASP A 96 -15.87 11.24 10.15
CA ASP A 96 -16.80 10.53 9.26
C ASP A 96 -16.59 9.01 9.31
N LEU A 97 -15.32 8.57 9.34
CA LEU A 97 -15.01 7.15 9.49
C LEU A 97 -15.45 6.61 10.85
N ALA A 98 -15.22 7.35 11.95
CA ALA A 98 -15.66 6.95 13.27
C ALA A 98 -17.19 6.75 13.33
N ALA A 99 -17.95 7.69 12.78
CA ALA A 99 -19.41 7.56 12.70
C ALA A 99 -19.85 6.30 11.97
N LYS A 100 -19.28 6.05 10.77
CA LYS A 100 -19.59 4.83 10.00
C LYS A 100 -19.21 3.53 10.73
N LEU A 101 -18.08 3.50 11.41
CA LEU A 101 -17.66 2.34 12.19
C LEU A 101 -18.60 2.06 13.37
N VAL A 102 -19.01 3.08 14.08
CA VAL A 102 -19.99 2.95 15.19
C VAL A 102 -21.33 2.42 14.68
N ASP A 103 -21.79 2.86 13.51
CA ASP A 103 -23.06 2.39 12.92
C ASP A 103 -23.07 0.89 12.57
N ILE A 104 -21.93 0.32 12.19
CA ILE A 104 -21.82 -1.08 11.77
C ILE A 104 -21.32 -2.02 12.89
N THR A 105 -20.90 -1.50 14.03
CA THR A 105 -20.40 -2.31 15.15
C THR A 105 -21.52 -2.65 16.14
N PRO A 106 -21.34 -3.68 17.00
CA PRO A 106 -22.31 -4.01 18.04
C PRO A 106 -22.58 -2.86 18.98
N ARG A 107 -23.82 -2.80 19.52
CA ARG A 107 -24.22 -1.76 20.49
C ARG A 107 -23.28 -1.73 21.69
N GLY A 108 -22.88 -0.54 22.10
CA GLY A 108 -21.95 -0.30 23.21
C GLY A 108 -20.52 0.03 22.76
N LEU A 109 -20.15 -0.25 21.50
CA LEU A 109 -18.90 0.20 20.90
C LEU A 109 -19.15 1.55 20.21
N ASN A 110 -18.91 2.63 20.94
CA ASN A 110 -19.33 3.98 20.56
C ASN A 110 -18.16 4.98 20.39
N GLN A 111 -16.93 4.49 20.44
CA GLN A 111 -15.72 5.29 20.22
C GLN A 111 -14.71 4.52 19.38
N VAL A 112 -13.98 5.24 18.54
CA VAL A 112 -12.92 4.70 17.68
C VAL A 112 -11.58 5.30 18.10
N PHE A 113 -10.59 4.45 18.26
CA PHE A 113 -9.20 4.82 18.45
C PHE A 113 -8.43 4.54 17.16
N TYR A 114 -7.66 5.53 16.67
CA TYR A 114 -6.85 5.44 15.44
C TYR A 114 -5.38 5.26 15.76
#